data_36386c0f2d3c96b8ce5b35c6e240fda9
#
_entry.id   36386c0f2d3c96b8ce5b35c6e240fda9
#
_cell.length_a   1.000
_cell.length_b   1.000
_cell.length_c   1.000
_cell.angle_alpha   90.00
_cell.angle_beta   90.00
_cell.angle_gamma   90.00
#
_symmetry.space_group_name_H-M   'P 1'
#
loop_
_entity.id
_entity.type
_entity.pdbx_description
1 polymer ?
#
loop_
_entity_poly.entity_id
_entity_poly.type
_entity_poly.pdbx_seq_one_letter_code
_entity_poly.pdbx_strand_id
1 'polypeptide(L)'
;MRTSQYLLATQKETPSDAVVISHQLMLRAGMIRKLASGLYTWLPMGLRVMRKVEAVVREEMNAAGALEVLMPAIQPAELWQESGRWEQYGPELLRLKDRHGREFCVGPTHEEVITDLARNELSSYKQLPLNMYQIQTKFRDEIRPRFGLMRGREFIMKDAYSFHADQASLQQTYDRMHQAYCNVFTRLGLDFRPVQADTGSIGGSWSHEFHVLAESGEDDVIFSDSSDYAANIEKAEAIPRETVRPAPTEELRLVDTPDAKTIAALVENYGVPIERTVKTLIVHAAEEGKLIALIVRGDHELNEIKAANLPQVASPLVMASDAELRDAIGAGAGSLGPLNLPLPCIIDRSVAFMSDFGIGANIDDKHYFGVNWERDLPVPEIADLRNVVAGDPSPDGKGTLMIKRGIEVGHIFQLGTKYSEALKCQVLGENGKPVTLAMGCYGIGVSRVVAAAIEQNYDDKGIIWSDSLAPFQIALVPLRYETAEVREATDKLYAELTAAGFEVLLDDRDKKTSPGIKFADMELIGIPHRIVVSDRSLAEGNLEYKYRKDSEAQALPVAEVLSFLQARIRR
;
A
#
# COMPACT_ATOMS: atom_id res chain seq x y z
N MET A 1 -19.79 -8.50 26.90
CA MET A 1 -18.63 -8.04 27.71
C MET A 1 -19.03 -6.84 28.54
N ARG A 2 -18.51 -6.70 29.77
CA ARG A 2 -18.77 -5.55 30.65
C ARG A 2 -17.52 -4.71 30.81
N THR A 3 -17.65 -3.39 30.85
CA THR A 3 -16.50 -2.48 31.02
C THR A 3 -15.77 -2.67 32.33
N SER A 4 -16.49 -3.06 33.40
CA SER A 4 -15.89 -3.43 34.70
C SER A 4 -14.97 -4.64 34.68
N GLN A 5 -15.06 -5.47 33.63
CA GLN A 5 -14.27 -6.69 33.39
C GLN A 5 -13.40 -6.60 32.12
N TYR A 6 -13.24 -5.40 31.56
CA TYR A 6 -12.56 -5.18 30.31
C TYR A 6 -11.51 -4.07 30.44
N LEU A 7 -10.36 -4.25 29.82
CA LEU A 7 -9.35 -3.20 29.74
C LEU A 7 -9.80 -2.12 28.75
N LEU A 8 -10.65 -1.21 29.21
CA LEU A 8 -11.04 -0.02 28.44
C LEU A 8 -9.97 1.05 28.62
N ALA A 9 -9.04 1.13 27.67
CA ALA A 9 -7.83 1.93 27.77
C ALA A 9 -7.88 3.21 26.91
N THR A 10 -9.05 3.87 26.88
CA THR A 10 -9.25 5.13 26.15
C THR A 10 -8.42 6.28 26.74
N GLN A 11 -7.99 7.21 25.88
CA GLN A 11 -7.19 8.39 26.24
C GLN A 11 -7.78 9.64 25.59
N LYS A 12 -7.79 10.76 26.32
CA LYS A 12 -8.29 12.04 25.80
C LYS A 12 -7.28 12.71 24.86
N GLU A 13 -6.00 12.67 25.22
CA GLU A 13 -4.96 13.37 24.53
C GLU A 13 -4.36 12.50 23.42
N THR A 14 -3.94 13.15 22.34
CA THR A 14 -3.23 12.52 21.22
C THR A 14 -1.74 12.57 21.51
N PRO A 15 -1.01 11.45 21.48
CA PRO A 15 0.45 11.47 21.58
C PRO A 15 1.07 12.31 20.47
N SER A 16 2.11 13.10 20.80
CA SER A 16 2.73 14.07 19.89
C SER A 16 3.44 13.44 18.69
N ASP A 17 3.81 12.17 18.78
CA ASP A 17 4.47 11.41 17.71
C ASP A 17 3.47 10.72 16.76
N ALA A 18 2.18 10.81 17.03
CA ALA A 18 1.14 10.26 16.15
C ALA A 18 0.70 11.32 15.12
N VAL A 19 1.17 11.15 13.87
CA VAL A 19 0.94 12.12 12.79
C VAL A 19 -0.36 11.83 12.04
N VAL A 20 -0.58 10.57 11.60
CA VAL A 20 -1.75 10.17 10.81
C VAL A 20 -2.92 9.82 11.72
N ILE A 21 -4.13 9.97 11.18
CA ILE A 21 -5.36 9.84 11.98
C ILE A 21 -5.55 8.42 12.53
N SER A 22 -5.25 7.39 11.76
CA SER A 22 -5.34 6.00 12.24
C SER A 22 -4.45 5.76 13.47
N HIS A 23 -3.21 6.25 13.43
CA HIS A 23 -2.29 6.12 14.56
C HIS A 23 -2.81 6.85 15.81
N GLN A 24 -3.30 8.09 15.63
CA GLN A 24 -3.90 8.88 16.71
C GLN A 24 -5.10 8.18 17.33
N LEU A 25 -6.06 7.75 16.52
CA LEU A 25 -7.29 7.14 16.99
C LEU A 25 -7.07 5.74 17.59
N MET A 26 -6.18 4.93 17.03
CA MET A 26 -5.85 3.62 17.59
C MET A 26 -5.22 3.72 18.99
N LEU A 27 -4.35 4.71 19.22
CA LEU A 27 -3.78 4.99 20.54
C LEU A 27 -4.87 5.50 21.52
N ARG A 28 -5.66 6.48 21.09
CA ARG A 28 -6.71 7.09 21.91
C ARG A 28 -7.85 6.13 22.25
N ALA A 29 -8.29 5.32 21.29
CA ALA A 29 -9.33 4.31 21.50
C ALA A 29 -8.86 3.07 22.29
N GLY A 30 -7.59 3.02 22.71
CA GLY A 30 -7.08 1.90 23.47
C GLY A 30 -6.96 0.61 22.65
N MET A 31 -6.65 0.71 21.37
CA MET A 31 -6.46 -0.44 20.48
C MET A 31 -5.02 -0.95 20.50
N ILE A 32 -4.06 -0.05 20.57
CA ILE A 32 -2.63 -0.36 20.58
C ILE A 32 -1.87 0.47 21.62
N ARG A 33 -0.66 0.01 21.96
CA ARG A 33 0.36 0.79 22.70
C ARG A 33 1.73 0.60 22.05
N LYS A 34 2.46 1.70 21.93
CA LYS A 34 3.84 1.68 21.42
C LYS A 34 4.75 1.04 22.45
N LEU A 35 5.48 0.01 22.04
CA LEU A 35 6.56 -0.61 22.83
C LEU A 35 7.90 0.01 22.49
N ALA A 36 8.20 0.12 21.20
CA ALA A 36 9.39 0.76 20.65
C ALA A 36 9.05 1.33 19.26
N SER A 37 9.99 1.97 18.59
CA SER A 37 9.79 2.48 17.23
C SER A 37 9.40 1.34 16.28
N GLY A 38 8.21 1.45 15.67
CA GLY A 38 7.64 0.44 14.77
C GLY A 38 7.18 -0.86 15.43
N LEU A 39 7.14 -0.93 16.77
CA LEU A 39 6.68 -2.10 17.52
C LEU A 39 5.50 -1.71 18.43
N TYR A 40 4.38 -2.42 18.30
CA TYR A 40 3.15 -2.13 19.02
C TYR A 40 2.55 -3.36 19.69
N THR A 41 2.10 -3.16 20.93
CA THR A 41 1.25 -4.14 21.62
C THR A 41 -0.20 -3.91 21.20
N TRP A 42 -0.87 -4.94 20.72
CA TRP A 42 -2.31 -4.93 20.47
C TRP A 42 -3.06 -5.14 21.79
N LEU A 43 -3.89 -4.18 22.16
CA LEU A 43 -4.77 -4.29 23.33
C LEU A 43 -6.05 -5.05 22.96
N PRO A 44 -6.85 -5.52 23.94
CA PRO A 44 -8.04 -6.32 23.67
C PRO A 44 -9.00 -5.71 22.64
N MET A 45 -9.18 -4.39 22.64
CA MET A 45 -10.05 -3.69 21.70
C MET A 45 -9.55 -3.80 20.26
N GLY A 46 -8.27 -3.52 20.02
CA GLY A 46 -7.64 -3.61 18.71
C GLY A 46 -7.53 -5.04 18.22
N LEU A 47 -7.20 -5.99 19.09
CA LEU A 47 -7.09 -7.40 18.74
C LEU A 47 -8.43 -7.97 18.25
N ARG A 48 -9.58 -7.53 18.82
CA ARG A 48 -10.90 -7.95 18.32
C ARG A 48 -11.12 -7.54 16.86
N VAL A 49 -10.76 -6.31 16.51
CA VAL A 49 -10.86 -5.82 15.11
C VAL A 49 -9.93 -6.61 14.19
N MET A 50 -8.67 -6.79 14.59
CA MET A 50 -7.71 -7.56 13.81
C MET A 50 -8.19 -9.00 13.56
N ARG A 51 -8.75 -9.68 14.57
CA ARG A 51 -9.30 -11.03 14.42
C ARG A 51 -10.50 -11.10 13.46
N LYS A 52 -11.29 -10.04 13.35
CA LYS A 52 -12.34 -9.95 12.33
C LYS A 52 -11.78 -9.84 10.91
N VAL A 53 -10.74 -9.03 10.74
CA VAL A 53 -10.02 -8.98 9.45
C VAL A 53 -9.45 -10.35 9.10
N GLU A 54 -8.76 -11.00 10.05
CA GLU A 54 -8.23 -12.37 9.85
C GLU A 54 -9.32 -13.37 9.48
N ALA A 55 -10.49 -13.29 10.10
CA ALA A 55 -11.61 -14.20 9.82
C ALA A 55 -12.09 -14.04 8.37
N VAL A 56 -12.35 -12.82 7.92
CA VAL A 56 -12.76 -12.55 6.53
C VAL A 56 -11.69 -13.01 5.55
N VAL A 57 -10.42 -12.72 5.82
CA VAL A 57 -9.30 -13.18 4.97
C VAL A 57 -9.25 -14.71 4.90
N ARG A 58 -9.37 -15.40 6.03
CA ARG A 58 -9.35 -16.87 6.10
C ARG A 58 -10.50 -17.50 5.31
N GLU A 59 -11.71 -16.95 5.46
CA GLU A 59 -12.89 -17.42 4.73
C GLU A 59 -12.71 -17.30 3.22
N GLU A 60 -12.22 -16.17 2.72
CA GLU A 60 -12.00 -15.97 1.29
C GLU A 60 -10.83 -16.82 0.75
N MET A 61 -9.76 -17.02 1.54
CA MET A 61 -8.67 -17.93 1.14
C MET A 61 -9.16 -19.38 1.04
N ASN A 62 -9.93 -19.84 2.02
CA ASN A 62 -10.54 -21.18 2.00
C ASN A 62 -11.51 -21.34 0.82
N ALA A 63 -12.34 -20.33 0.54
CA ALA A 63 -13.27 -20.32 -0.60
C ALA A 63 -12.53 -20.34 -1.95
N ALA A 64 -11.35 -19.72 -2.02
CA ALA A 64 -10.46 -19.78 -3.19
C ALA A 64 -9.71 -21.12 -3.34
N GLY A 65 -9.87 -22.06 -2.39
CA GLY A 65 -9.24 -23.38 -2.40
C GLY A 65 -7.81 -23.41 -1.87
N ALA A 66 -7.38 -22.40 -1.14
CA ALA A 66 -6.07 -22.38 -0.48
C ALA A 66 -6.12 -23.14 0.85
N LEU A 67 -5.02 -23.78 1.21
CA LEU A 67 -4.86 -24.58 2.44
C LEU A 67 -4.06 -23.80 3.47
N GLU A 68 -4.55 -23.73 4.71
CA GLU A 68 -3.85 -23.03 5.79
C GLU A 68 -2.68 -23.86 6.32
N VAL A 69 -1.51 -23.23 6.42
CA VAL A 69 -0.29 -23.78 7.05
C VAL A 69 0.23 -22.76 8.06
N LEU A 70 1.18 -23.17 8.90
CA LEU A 70 1.91 -22.25 9.78
C LEU A 70 3.40 -22.60 9.75
N MET A 71 4.20 -21.71 9.21
CA MET A 71 5.64 -21.87 9.03
C MET A 71 6.41 -21.13 10.14
N PRO A 72 7.66 -21.52 10.44
CA PRO A 72 8.49 -20.82 11.41
C PRO A 72 8.72 -19.34 11.04
N ALA A 73 8.72 -18.45 12.04
CA ALA A 73 9.11 -17.06 11.85
C ALA A 73 10.62 -16.88 11.74
N ILE A 74 11.40 -17.73 12.43
CA ILE A 74 12.87 -17.75 12.35
C ILE A 74 13.27 -18.74 11.26
N GLN A 75 14.06 -18.25 10.31
CA GLN A 75 14.40 -18.98 9.09
C GLN A 75 15.91 -19.18 8.98
N PRO A 76 16.38 -20.38 8.55
CA PRO A 76 17.80 -20.64 8.38
C PRO A 76 18.37 -19.82 7.20
N ALA A 77 19.60 -19.33 7.38
CA ALA A 77 20.29 -18.54 6.34
C ALA A 77 20.51 -19.32 5.04
N GLU A 78 20.69 -20.62 5.14
CA GLU A 78 20.98 -21.49 4.00
C GLU A 78 19.91 -21.41 2.90
N LEU A 79 18.62 -21.31 3.25
CA LEU A 79 17.55 -21.17 2.27
C LEU A 79 17.62 -19.83 1.54
N TRP A 80 17.95 -18.76 2.26
CA TRP A 80 18.13 -17.42 1.71
C TRP A 80 19.39 -17.29 0.85
N GLN A 81 20.46 -18.01 1.22
CA GLN A 81 21.67 -18.12 0.42
C GLN A 81 21.40 -18.90 -0.88
N GLU A 82 20.64 -20.00 -0.81
CA GLU A 82 20.25 -20.81 -1.96
C GLU A 82 19.42 -20.00 -2.98
N SER A 83 18.50 -19.13 -2.52
CA SER A 83 17.75 -18.23 -3.39
C SER A 83 18.56 -17.00 -3.89
N GLY A 84 19.74 -16.76 -3.30
CA GLY A 84 20.56 -15.58 -3.56
C GLY A 84 20.08 -14.31 -2.84
N ARG A 85 18.97 -14.37 -2.09
CA ARG A 85 18.38 -13.19 -1.43
C ARG A 85 19.05 -12.83 -0.10
N TRP A 86 19.90 -13.67 0.45
CA TRP A 86 20.62 -13.33 1.68
C TRP A 86 21.39 -12.02 1.56
N GLU A 87 22.07 -11.79 0.44
CA GLU A 87 22.78 -10.54 0.16
C GLU A 87 21.88 -9.48 -0.51
N GLN A 88 21.00 -9.90 -1.42
CA GLN A 88 20.19 -8.98 -2.23
C GLN A 88 19.08 -8.26 -1.42
N TYR A 89 18.56 -8.87 -0.34
CA TYR A 89 17.47 -8.27 0.44
C TYR A 89 17.90 -6.99 1.18
N GLY A 90 19.18 -6.86 1.47
CA GLY A 90 19.74 -5.69 2.10
C GLY A 90 19.56 -5.64 3.62
N PRO A 91 19.65 -4.43 4.22
CA PRO A 91 19.69 -4.22 5.66
C PRO A 91 18.35 -4.45 6.37
N GLU A 92 17.23 -4.45 5.65
CA GLU A 92 15.91 -4.73 6.24
C GLU A 92 15.73 -6.20 6.68
N LEU A 93 16.59 -7.10 6.22
CA LEU A 93 16.63 -8.49 6.70
C LEU A 93 17.34 -8.54 8.05
N LEU A 94 16.57 -8.72 9.13
CA LEU A 94 17.13 -8.86 10.47
C LEU A 94 17.81 -10.22 10.64
N ARG A 95 19.14 -10.23 10.59
CA ARG A 95 19.99 -11.41 10.73
C ARG A 95 20.38 -11.64 12.19
N LEU A 96 20.44 -12.90 12.59
CA LEU A 96 20.82 -13.29 13.95
C LEU A 96 21.63 -14.60 13.92
N LYS A 97 22.27 -14.91 15.04
CA LYS A 97 22.97 -16.18 15.25
C LYS A 97 22.39 -16.91 16.44
N ASP A 98 22.27 -18.22 16.32
CA ASP A 98 21.93 -19.04 17.48
C ASP A 98 23.15 -19.23 18.42
N ARG A 99 22.92 -19.92 19.54
CA ARG A 99 23.98 -20.20 20.53
C ARG A 99 25.15 -21.01 19.98
N HIS A 100 24.97 -21.68 18.83
CA HIS A 100 26.01 -22.46 18.16
C HIS A 100 26.68 -21.69 17.01
N GLY A 101 26.35 -20.41 16.84
CA GLY A 101 26.91 -19.55 15.81
C GLY A 101 26.31 -19.74 14.41
N ARG A 102 25.24 -20.53 14.26
CA ARG A 102 24.54 -20.71 12.98
C ARG A 102 23.72 -19.48 12.66
N GLU A 103 23.72 -19.09 11.39
CA GLU A 103 23.02 -17.87 10.92
C GLU A 103 21.56 -18.17 10.61
N PHE A 104 20.71 -17.21 11.01
CA PHE A 104 19.27 -17.19 10.78
C PHE A 104 18.82 -15.77 10.44
N CYS A 105 17.59 -15.63 10.02
CA CYS A 105 16.91 -14.33 9.98
C CYS A 105 15.51 -14.42 10.59
N VAL A 106 14.97 -13.27 10.97
CA VAL A 106 13.54 -13.14 11.26
C VAL A 106 12.82 -12.91 9.94
N GLY A 107 11.89 -13.79 9.57
CA GLY A 107 11.27 -13.81 8.26
C GLY A 107 10.51 -12.53 7.91
N PRO A 108 10.96 -11.77 6.91
CA PRO A 108 10.18 -10.66 6.34
C PRO A 108 9.11 -11.16 5.36
N THR A 109 9.28 -12.37 4.85
CA THR A 109 8.45 -13.12 3.90
C THR A 109 8.85 -14.61 3.92
N HIS A 110 8.15 -15.48 3.20
CA HIS A 110 8.36 -16.94 3.32
C HIS A 110 8.49 -17.68 1.98
N GLU A 111 8.87 -17.02 0.88
CA GLU A 111 9.07 -17.69 -0.42
C GLU A 111 10.05 -18.86 -0.32
N GLU A 112 11.15 -18.67 0.37
CA GLU A 112 12.19 -19.70 0.54
C GLU A 112 11.67 -20.89 1.34
N VAL A 113 11.00 -20.63 2.47
CA VAL A 113 10.51 -21.69 3.37
C VAL A 113 9.40 -22.51 2.71
N ILE A 114 8.46 -21.87 2.02
CA ILE A 114 7.36 -22.59 1.36
C ILE A 114 7.86 -23.37 0.14
N THR A 115 8.88 -22.85 -0.57
CA THR A 115 9.50 -23.57 -1.69
C THR A 115 10.27 -24.80 -1.19
N ASP A 116 10.96 -24.67 -0.05
CA ASP A 116 11.60 -25.81 0.61
C ASP A 116 10.57 -26.88 1.03
N LEU A 117 9.45 -26.47 1.62
CA LEU A 117 8.35 -27.38 1.93
C LEU A 117 7.84 -28.07 0.65
N ALA A 118 7.57 -27.32 -0.40
CA ALA A 118 7.03 -27.86 -1.64
C ALA A 118 7.99 -28.85 -2.33
N ARG A 119 9.30 -28.56 -2.38
CA ARG A 119 10.29 -29.48 -2.99
C ARG A 119 10.43 -30.80 -2.25
N ASN A 120 10.10 -30.82 -0.96
CA ASN A 120 10.17 -32.05 -0.15
C ASN A 120 8.85 -32.84 -0.16
N GLU A 121 7.71 -32.18 -0.34
CA GLU A 121 6.39 -32.81 -0.24
C GLU A 121 5.75 -33.11 -1.60
N LEU A 122 6.13 -32.39 -2.67
CA LEU A 122 5.57 -32.58 -4.01
C LEU A 122 6.48 -33.43 -4.87
N SER A 123 5.93 -34.47 -5.49
CA SER A 123 6.67 -35.38 -6.36
C SER A 123 6.03 -35.58 -7.73
N SER A 124 4.74 -35.26 -7.90
CA SER A 124 3.98 -35.52 -9.13
C SER A 124 3.09 -34.32 -9.52
N TYR A 125 2.96 -34.12 -10.82
CA TYR A 125 2.04 -33.13 -11.38
C TYR A 125 0.58 -33.31 -10.92
N LYS A 126 0.19 -34.52 -10.50
CA LYS A 126 -1.15 -34.83 -9.98
C LYS A 126 -1.48 -34.12 -8.67
N GLN A 127 -0.47 -33.62 -7.96
CA GLN A 127 -0.62 -32.84 -6.72
C GLN A 127 -0.86 -31.34 -7.00
N LEU A 128 -0.83 -30.93 -8.25
CA LEU A 128 -0.95 -29.54 -8.69
C LEU A 128 -2.32 -29.25 -9.34
N PRO A 129 -2.80 -28.00 -9.34
CA PRO A 129 -2.20 -26.87 -8.64
C PRO A 129 -2.38 -26.95 -7.12
N LEU A 130 -1.44 -26.44 -6.37
CA LEU A 130 -1.49 -26.35 -4.91
C LEU A 130 -1.33 -24.90 -4.49
N ASN A 131 -2.22 -24.41 -3.61
CA ASN A 131 -2.12 -23.08 -3.01
C ASN A 131 -2.16 -23.21 -1.49
N MET A 132 -1.17 -22.66 -0.80
CA MET A 132 -1.04 -22.70 0.66
C MET A 132 -0.90 -21.28 1.20
N TYR A 133 -1.49 -20.99 2.36
CA TYR A 133 -1.40 -19.68 3.01
C TYR A 133 -1.18 -19.79 4.51
N GLN A 134 -0.66 -18.73 5.08
CA GLN A 134 -0.59 -18.54 6.54
C GLN A 134 -1.01 -17.11 6.91
N ILE A 135 -1.35 -16.93 8.19
CA ILE A 135 -1.51 -15.60 8.81
C ILE A 135 -0.50 -15.57 9.96
N GLN A 136 0.54 -14.76 9.83
CA GLN A 136 1.68 -14.80 10.74
C GLN A 136 2.36 -13.44 10.86
N THR A 137 3.10 -13.27 11.96
CA THR A 137 3.99 -12.15 12.19
C THR A 137 5.15 -12.14 11.22
N LYS A 138 5.43 -10.98 10.65
CA LYS A 138 6.62 -10.66 9.84
C LYS A 138 7.43 -9.58 10.53
N PHE A 139 8.71 -9.55 10.23
CA PHE A 139 9.59 -8.50 10.70
C PHE A 139 10.44 -7.97 9.54
N ARG A 140 10.43 -6.64 9.37
CA ARG A 140 11.30 -5.91 8.46
C ARG A 140 12.01 -4.81 9.25
N ASP A 141 13.34 -4.78 9.19
CA ASP A 141 14.13 -3.80 9.95
C ASP A 141 14.10 -2.42 9.27
N GLU A 142 12.89 -1.88 9.15
CA GLU A 142 12.59 -0.59 8.52
C GLU A 142 13.40 0.51 9.20
N ILE A 143 14.17 1.26 8.40
CA ILE A 143 15.06 2.32 8.90
C ILE A 143 14.28 3.52 9.47
N ARG A 144 13.09 3.80 8.96
CA ARG A 144 12.24 4.93 9.36
C ARG A 144 10.79 4.50 9.58
N PRO A 145 10.51 3.73 10.65
CA PRO A 145 9.13 3.38 10.98
C PRO A 145 8.31 4.65 11.23
N ARG A 146 7.14 4.73 10.61
CA ARG A 146 6.25 5.89 10.70
C ARG A 146 4.79 5.50 10.51
N PHE A 147 3.88 6.41 10.79
CA PHE A 147 2.44 6.22 10.57
C PHE A 147 1.84 5.01 11.32
N GLY A 148 2.36 4.73 12.52
CA GLY A 148 1.84 3.65 13.38
C GLY A 148 1.97 2.27 12.73
N LEU A 149 0.84 1.59 12.53
CA LEU A 149 0.80 0.24 11.95
C LEU A 149 0.94 0.22 10.41
N MET A 150 0.87 1.37 9.74
CA MET A 150 0.99 1.39 8.28
C MET A 150 2.42 1.09 7.82
N ARG A 151 3.43 1.55 8.60
CA ARG A 151 4.85 1.29 8.32
C ARG A 151 5.60 0.95 9.61
N GLY A 152 5.19 -0.15 10.23
CA GLY A 152 5.85 -0.75 11.40
C GLY A 152 6.96 -1.71 11.01
N ARG A 153 7.76 -2.13 12.01
CA ARG A 153 8.81 -3.15 11.84
C ARG A 153 8.27 -4.57 12.01
N GLU A 154 7.36 -4.76 12.95
CA GLU A 154 6.65 -6.03 13.17
C GLU A 154 5.17 -5.86 12.83
N PHE A 155 4.63 -6.77 12.03
CA PHE A 155 3.25 -6.71 11.55
C PHE A 155 2.69 -8.10 11.24
N ILE A 156 1.35 -8.19 11.18
CA ILE A 156 0.67 -9.43 10.80
C ILE A 156 0.36 -9.38 9.31
N MET A 157 0.76 -10.44 8.61
CA MET A 157 0.52 -10.62 7.19
C MET A 157 -0.18 -11.96 6.94
N LYS A 158 -1.16 -11.98 6.02
CA LYS A 158 -1.54 -13.19 5.31
C LYS A 158 -0.66 -13.29 4.08
N ASP A 159 0.09 -14.33 3.96
CA ASP A 159 0.87 -14.65 2.78
C ASP A 159 0.48 -16.03 2.24
N ALA A 160 0.17 -16.08 0.95
CA ALA A 160 -0.17 -17.30 0.23
C ALA A 160 0.79 -17.52 -0.92
N TYR A 161 0.99 -18.78 -1.27
CA TYR A 161 1.93 -19.22 -2.30
C TYR A 161 1.29 -20.35 -3.09
N SER A 162 1.34 -20.24 -4.41
CA SER A 162 0.79 -21.27 -5.29
C SER A 162 1.86 -21.91 -6.17
N PHE A 163 1.66 -23.19 -6.48
CA PHE A 163 2.59 -24.02 -7.26
C PHE A 163 1.86 -24.63 -8.44
N HIS A 164 2.47 -24.57 -9.62
CA HIS A 164 1.85 -24.94 -10.89
C HIS A 164 2.83 -25.66 -11.81
N ALA A 165 2.29 -26.55 -12.65
CA ALA A 165 3.07 -27.21 -13.68
C ALA A 165 3.40 -26.29 -14.87
N ASP A 166 2.56 -25.25 -15.10
CA ASP A 166 2.68 -24.35 -16.24
C ASP A 166 2.10 -22.95 -15.94
N GLN A 167 2.37 -22.01 -16.85
CA GLN A 167 1.94 -20.63 -16.75
C GLN A 167 0.42 -20.45 -16.85
N ALA A 168 -0.28 -21.30 -17.61
CA ALA A 168 -1.74 -21.19 -17.75
C ALA A 168 -2.45 -21.52 -16.45
N SER A 169 -1.99 -22.55 -15.74
CA SER A 169 -2.46 -22.89 -14.39
C SER A 169 -2.17 -21.79 -13.37
N LEU A 170 -0.98 -21.18 -13.44
CA LEU A 170 -0.63 -20.02 -12.59
C LEU A 170 -1.58 -18.85 -12.84
N GLN A 171 -1.87 -18.52 -14.10
CA GLN A 171 -2.78 -17.42 -14.45
C GLN A 171 -4.18 -17.64 -13.87
N GLN A 172 -4.72 -18.86 -13.97
CA GLN A 172 -6.04 -19.18 -13.41
C GLN A 172 -6.12 -18.99 -11.89
N THR A 173 -5.06 -19.39 -11.17
CA THR A 173 -5.00 -19.18 -9.73
C THR A 173 -4.77 -17.70 -9.38
N TYR A 174 -3.96 -17.00 -10.15
CA TYR A 174 -3.76 -15.56 -10.01
C TYR A 174 -5.09 -14.79 -10.13
N ASP A 175 -5.89 -15.08 -11.16
CA ASP A 175 -7.19 -14.43 -11.37
C ASP A 175 -8.17 -14.76 -10.22
N ARG A 176 -8.16 -16.00 -9.73
CA ARG A 176 -8.96 -16.41 -8.56
C ARG A 176 -8.54 -15.67 -7.29
N MET A 177 -7.24 -15.52 -7.07
CA MET A 177 -6.71 -14.78 -5.91
C MET A 177 -6.99 -13.29 -6.03
N HIS A 178 -6.92 -12.71 -7.24
CA HIS A 178 -7.34 -11.33 -7.49
C HIS A 178 -8.80 -11.11 -7.07
N GLN A 179 -9.70 -12.00 -7.50
CA GLN A 179 -11.12 -11.93 -7.12
C GLN A 179 -11.31 -12.11 -5.61
N ALA A 180 -10.59 -13.04 -4.98
CA ALA A 180 -10.67 -13.26 -3.53
C ALA A 180 -10.24 -12.00 -2.75
N TYR A 181 -9.22 -11.28 -3.21
CA TYR A 181 -8.81 -10.00 -2.61
C TYR A 181 -9.88 -8.92 -2.77
N CYS A 182 -10.46 -8.80 -3.95
CA CYS A 182 -11.60 -7.90 -4.16
C CYS A 182 -12.75 -8.23 -3.18
N ASN A 183 -13.06 -9.51 -2.97
CA ASN A 183 -14.08 -9.94 -2.03
C ASN A 183 -13.71 -9.56 -0.57
N VAL A 184 -12.45 -9.81 -0.15
CA VAL A 184 -11.97 -9.44 1.18
C VAL A 184 -12.22 -7.96 1.46
N PHE A 185 -11.71 -7.07 0.60
CA PHE A 185 -11.79 -5.62 0.83
C PHE A 185 -13.21 -5.08 0.70
N THR A 186 -14.03 -5.66 -0.19
CA THR A 186 -15.46 -5.32 -0.31
C THR A 186 -16.22 -5.73 0.96
N ARG A 187 -16.01 -6.94 1.49
CA ARG A 187 -16.64 -7.42 2.74
C ARG A 187 -16.23 -6.59 3.95
N LEU A 188 -15.01 -6.07 3.95
CA LEU A 188 -14.52 -5.16 4.98
C LEU A 188 -15.07 -3.72 4.82
N GLY A 189 -15.78 -3.42 3.73
CA GLY A 189 -16.39 -2.12 3.46
C GLY A 189 -15.40 -1.03 3.07
N LEU A 190 -14.28 -1.41 2.42
CA LEU A 190 -13.23 -0.49 1.99
C LEU A 190 -13.46 0.01 0.56
N ASP A 191 -13.20 1.28 0.31
CA ASP A 191 -13.04 1.82 -1.05
C ASP A 191 -11.59 1.60 -1.47
N PHE A 192 -11.39 0.72 -2.44
CA PHE A 192 -10.07 0.29 -2.88
C PHE A 192 -9.97 0.22 -4.40
N ARG A 193 -8.73 0.19 -4.89
CA ARG A 193 -8.43 -0.01 -6.31
C ARG A 193 -7.33 -1.05 -6.47
N PRO A 194 -7.57 -2.13 -7.25
CA PRO A 194 -6.51 -2.96 -7.80
C PRO A 194 -5.77 -2.18 -8.88
N VAL A 195 -4.44 -2.17 -8.84
CA VAL A 195 -3.60 -1.45 -9.81
C VAL A 195 -2.46 -2.33 -10.27
N GLN A 196 -2.07 -2.17 -11.53
CA GLN A 196 -0.85 -2.79 -12.03
C GLN A 196 0.37 -2.16 -11.34
N ALA A 197 1.31 -3.00 -10.93
CA ALA A 197 2.49 -2.58 -10.18
C ALA A 197 3.78 -3.18 -10.70
N ASP A 198 4.90 -2.62 -10.30
CA ASP A 198 6.22 -3.23 -10.48
C ASP A 198 6.39 -4.42 -9.54
N THR A 199 7.20 -5.40 -9.92
CA THR A 199 7.41 -6.61 -9.11
C THR A 199 8.50 -6.44 -8.04
N GLY A 200 9.28 -5.39 -8.09
CA GLY A 200 10.32 -5.04 -7.13
C GLY A 200 11.31 -6.17 -6.83
N SER A 201 11.81 -6.21 -5.60
CA SER A 201 12.80 -7.21 -5.13
C SER A 201 12.24 -8.63 -5.05
N ILE A 202 10.91 -8.80 -4.96
CA ILE A 202 10.27 -10.12 -5.00
C ILE A 202 10.49 -10.75 -6.36
N GLY A 203 10.37 -9.95 -7.43
CA GLY A 203 10.57 -10.36 -8.82
C GLY A 203 9.34 -11.05 -9.39
N GLY A 204 9.49 -11.57 -10.60
CA GLY A 204 8.40 -12.13 -11.40
C GLY A 204 8.08 -11.28 -12.62
N SER A 205 7.01 -11.62 -13.33
CA SER A 205 6.66 -10.99 -14.60
C SER A 205 5.45 -10.06 -14.54
N TRP A 206 4.60 -10.19 -13.51
CA TRP A 206 3.33 -9.49 -13.41
C TRP A 206 2.89 -9.36 -11.96
N SER A 207 2.36 -8.19 -11.59
CA SER A 207 1.81 -7.97 -10.26
C SER A 207 0.67 -6.96 -10.23
N HIS A 208 -0.20 -7.07 -9.21
CA HIS A 208 -1.21 -6.08 -8.85
C HIS A 208 -1.13 -5.76 -7.37
N GLU A 209 -1.15 -4.47 -7.07
CA GLU A 209 -1.35 -3.94 -5.73
C GLU A 209 -2.83 -3.62 -5.50
N PHE A 210 -3.26 -3.71 -4.25
CA PHE A 210 -4.58 -3.28 -3.81
C PHE A 210 -4.41 -2.11 -2.87
N HIS A 211 -4.87 -0.94 -3.30
CA HIS A 211 -4.76 0.32 -2.56
C HIS A 211 -6.10 0.75 -1.99
N VAL A 212 -6.14 0.99 -0.69
CA VAL A 212 -7.24 1.69 -0.03
C VAL A 212 -7.02 3.19 -0.25
N LEU A 213 -8.03 3.86 -0.81
CA LEU A 213 -7.91 5.28 -1.15
C LEU A 213 -8.02 6.14 0.11
N ALA A 214 -6.95 6.87 0.44
CA ALA A 214 -6.90 7.77 1.60
C ALA A 214 -5.83 8.85 1.38
N GLU A 215 -6.10 10.08 1.83
CA GLU A 215 -5.18 11.22 1.70
C GLU A 215 -3.82 10.98 2.41
N SER A 216 -3.81 10.16 3.45
CA SER A 216 -2.60 9.75 4.18
C SER A 216 -1.81 8.63 3.50
N GLY A 217 -2.26 8.13 2.35
CA GLY A 217 -1.55 7.11 1.59
C GLY A 217 -0.15 7.55 1.18
N GLU A 218 0.79 6.61 1.07
CA GLU A 218 2.17 6.91 0.66
C GLU A 218 2.34 6.84 -0.86
N ASP A 219 1.50 6.10 -1.58
CA ASP A 219 1.62 5.85 -3.00
C ASP A 219 0.65 6.68 -3.82
N ASP A 220 1.09 7.09 -5.00
CA ASP A 220 0.24 7.71 -5.98
C ASP A 220 -0.39 6.64 -6.88
N VAL A 221 -1.71 6.53 -6.78
CA VAL A 221 -2.55 5.62 -7.55
C VAL A 221 -3.12 6.37 -8.75
N ILE A 222 -2.81 5.87 -9.93
CA ILE A 222 -3.22 6.45 -11.21
C ILE A 222 -4.39 5.65 -11.76
N PHE A 223 -5.45 6.31 -12.18
CA PHE A 223 -6.58 5.67 -12.85
C PHE A 223 -7.28 6.59 -13.83
N SER A 224 -7.94 5.98 -14.82
CA SER A 224 -8.74 6.71 -15.80
C SER A 224 -10.05 7.21 -15.18
N ASP A 225 -10.49 8.39 -15.60
CA ASP A 225 -11.82 8.92 -15.26
C ASP A 225 -12.97 8.25 -16.04
N SER A 226 -12.65 7.44 -17.06
CA SER A 226 -13.63 6.92 -18.03
C SER A 226 -13.47 5.43 -18.36
N SER A 227 -12.52 4.73 -17.72
CA SER A 227 -12.30 3.28 -17.90
C SER A 227 -11.78 2.61 -16.63
N ASP A 228 -11.58 1.29 -16.70
CA ASP A 228 -11.02 0.50 -15.60
C ASP A 228 -9.47 0.52 -15.55
N TYR A 229 -8.81 1.33 -16.41
CA TYR A 229 -7.36 1.45 -16.35
C TYR A 229 -6.92 2.01 -15.00
N ALA A 230 -6.04 1.27 -14.33
CA ALA A 230 -5.42 1.67 -13.07
C ALA A 230 -4.00 1.10 -12.94
N ALA A 231 -3.06 1.93 -12.46
CA ALA A 231 -1.67 1.54 -12.25
C ALA A 231 -1.05 2.34 -11.10
N ASN A 232 -0.03 1.76 -10.44
CA ASN A 232 0.87 2.55 -9.58
C ASN A 232 1.64 3.54 -10.46
N ILE A 233 1.99 4.72 -9.92
CA ILE A 233 2.74 5.75 -10.65
C ILE A 233 4.04 5.21 -11.25
N GLU A 234 4.68 4.28 -10.59
CA GLU A 234 5.91 3.62 -11.05
C GLU A 234 5.73 2.86 -12.37
N LYS A 235 4.50 2.36 -12.62
CA LYS A 235 4.14 1.54 -13.78
C LYS A 235 3.28 2.27 -14.81
N ALA A 236 2.57 3.32 -14.41
CA ALA A 236 1.62 4.01 -15.26
C ALA A 236 2.28 4.57 -16.52
N GLU A 237 1.80 4.16 -17.69
CA GLU A 237 2.34 4.59 -18.98
C GLU A 237 1.97 6.06 -19.26
N ALA A 238 2.96 6.86 -19.62
CA ALA A 238 2.77 8.28 -19.95
C ALA A 238 2.57 8.45 -21.46
N ILE A 239 1.34 8.85 -21.83
CA ILE A 239 1.01 9.20 -23.22
C ILE A 239 1.15 10.72 -23.37
N PRO A 240 1.88 11.23 -24.36
CA PRO A 240 1.96 12.65 -24.64
C PRO A 240 0.59 13.23 -25.03
N ARG A 241 0.30 14.44 -24.59
CA ARG A 241 -0.91 15.19 -25.02
C ARG A 241 -0.75 15.70 -26.44
N GLU A 242 0.46 16.11 -26.79
CA GLU A 242 0.83 16.55 -28.11
C GLU A 242 1.11 15.34 -29.01
N THR A 243 0.57 15.37 -30.22
CA THR A 243 0.79 14.32 -31.24
C THR A 243 1.49 14.87 -32.48
N VAL A 244 1.66 16.18 -32.56
CA VAL A 244 2.30 16.87 -33.70
C VAL A 244 3.27 17.89 -33.16
N ARG A 245 4.49 17.90 -33.70
CA ARG A 245 5.51 18.91 -33.38
C ARG A 245 5.16 20.23 -34.09
N PRO A 246 5.05 21.35 -33.35
CA PRO A 246 4.89 22.67 -33.97
C PRO A 246 6.07 23.03 -34.85
N ALA A 247 5.85 23.84 -35.89
CA ALA A 247 6.93 24.37 -36.70
C ALA A 247 7.83 25.31 -35.88
N PRO A 248 9.16 25.33 -36.13
CA PRO A 248 10.10 26.26 -35.50
C PRO A 248 9.72 27.72 -35.78
N THR A 249 9.71 28.56 -34.75
CA THR A 249 9.43 29.98 -34.82
C THR A 249 10.57 30.85 -34.31
N GLU A 250 11.51 30.29 -33.56
CA GLU A 250 12.65 30.98 -32.96
C GLU A 250 13.99 30.50 -33.58
N GLU A 251 14.95 31.40 -33.63
CA GLU A 251 16.33 31.06 -33.99
C GLU A 251 17.08 30.50 -32.77
N LEU A 252 18.05 29.63 -33.03
CA LEU A 252 18.95 29.11 -32.01
C LEU A 252 19.82 30.24 -31.43
N ARG A 253 19.79 30.42 -30.12
CA ARG A 253 20.57 31.45 -29.42
C ARG A 253 21.32 30.86 -28.24
N LEU A 254 22.63 31.15 -28.13
CA LEU A 254 23.40 30.87 -26.91
C LEU A 254 23.29 32.09 -25.99
N VAL A 255 22.91 31.84 -24.73
CA VAL A 255 22.65 32.89 -23.73
C VAL A 255 23.44 32.59 -22.47
N ASP A 256 24.06 33.63 -21.88
CA ASP A 256 24.70 33.55 -20.56
C ASP A 256 23.63 33.51 -19.47
N THR A 257 23.68 32.50 -18.61
CA THR A 257 22.66 32.23 -17.58
C THR A 257 23.33 31.90 -16.23
N PRO A 258 24.12 32.82 -15.65
CA PRO A 258 24.97 32.52 -14.49
C PRO A 258 24.21 32.08 -13.24
N ASP A 259 22.95 32.45 -13.10
CA ASP A 259 22.13 32.14 -11.90
C ASP A 259 21.02 31.11 -12.18
N ALA A 260 21.10 30.37 -13.31
CA ALA A 260 20.04 29.46 -13.72
C ALA A 260 20.48 27.98 -13.72
N LYS A 261 20.70 27.43 -12.53
CA LYS A 261 21.04 26.00 -12.34
C LYS A 261 19.82 25.10 -12.18
N THR A 262 18.62 25.65 -12.12
CA THR A 262 17.36 24.92 -12.01
C THR A 262 16.36 25.39 -13.05
N ILE A 263 15.39 24.54 -13.40
CA ILE A 263 14.30 24.91 -14.30
C ILE A 263 13.52 26.13 -13.77
N ALA A 264 13.25 26.18 -12.47
CA ALA A 264 12.58 27.32 -11.85
C ALA A 264 13.34 28.63 -12.09
N ALA A 265 14.68 28.62 -11.95
CA ALA A 265 15.50 29.81 -12.19
C ALA A 265 15.51 30.22 -13.68
N LEU A 266 15.47 29.27 -14.62
CA LEU A 266 15.31 29.58 -16.06
C LEU A 266 13.97 30.27 -16.35
N VAL A 267 12.89 29.76 -15.77
CA VAL A 267 11.55 30.34 -15.91
C VAL A 267 11.49 31.75 -15.31
N GLU A 268 11.96 31.90 -14.07
CA GLU A 268 11.87 33.15 -13.31
C GLU A 268 12.77 34.25 -13.87
N ASN A 269 14.06 33.93 -14.13
CA ASN A 269 15.07 34.92 -14.47
C ASN A 269 15.14 35.23 -15.98
N TYR A 270 14.74 34.25 -16.84
CA TYR A 270 14.89 34.39 -18.30
C TYR A 270 13.57 34.29 -19.06
N GLY A 271 12.44 34.14 -18.36
CA GLY A 271 11.10 34.17 -18.95
C GLY A 271 10.79 33.02 -19.90
N VAL A 272 11.51 31.91 -19.81
CA VAL A 272 11.27 30.73 -20.65
C VAL A 272 10.06 29.98 -20.10
N PRO A 273 9.01 29.71 -20.91
CA PRO A 273 7.88 28.89 -20.44
C PRO A 273 8.37 27.52 -19.98
N ILE A 274 7.88 27.03 -18.86
CA ILE A 274 8.34 25.77 -18.27
C ILE A 274 8.17 24.59 -19.24
N GLU A 275 7.10 24.60 -20.04
CA GLU A 275 6.79 23.57 -21.04
C GLU A 275 7.77 23.60 -22.24
N ARG A 276 8.56 24.67 -22.35
CA ARG A 276 9.64 24.81 -23.34
C ARG A 276 11.02 24.63 -22.74
N THR A 277 11.15 24.05 -21.57
CA THR A 277 12.43 23.68 -20.97
C THR A 277 12.60 22.16 -20.89
N VAL A 278 13.82 21.67 -20.85
CA VAL A 278 14.12 20.26 -20.62
C VAL A 278 15.13 20.08 -19.49
N LYS A 279 15.01 18.97 -18.77
CA LYS A 279 15.99 18.50 -17.79
C LYS A 279 16.82 17.40 -18.44
N THR A 280 18.13 17.56 -18.45
CA THR A 280 19.08 16.55 -18.90
C THR A 280 19.73 15.91 -17.68
N LEU A 281 19.40 14.65 -17.42
CA LEU A 281 19.85 13.88 -16.26
C LEU A 281 20.87 12.84 -16.75
N ILE A 282 22.06 12.83 -16.18
CA ILE A 282 23.11 11.87 -16.55
C ILE A 282 23.14 10.77 -15.51
N VAL A 283 23.02 9.53 -15.97
CA VAL A 283 23.00 8.33 -15.15
C VAL A 283 24.04 7.32 -15.60
N HIS A 284 24.37 6.36 -14.75
CA HIS A 284 25.22 5.24 -15.12
C HIS A 284 24.50 4.36 -16.16
N ALA A 285 25.23 3.97 -17.20
CA ALA A 285 24.73 3.03 -18.18
C ALA A 285 24.85 1.58 -17.65
N ALA A 286 24.13 0.65 -18.29
CA ALA A 286 24.25 -0.79 -18.00
C ALA A 286 25.67 -1.32 -18.24
N GLU A 287 26.41 -0.72 -19.16
CA GLU A 287 27.82 -1.01 -19.38
C GLU A 287 28.68 -0.27 -18.35
N GLU A 288 29.44 -1.03 -17.57
CA GLU A 288 30.26 -0.50 -16.46
C GLU A 288 31.22 0.62 -16.92
N GLY A 289 31.25 1.69 -16.14
CA GLY A 289 32.10 2.87 -16.41
C GLY A 289 31.59 3.79 -17.51
N LYS A 290 30.40 3.54 -18.08
CA LYS A 290 29.77 4.42 -19.08
C LYS A 290 28.61 5.21 -18.48
N LEU A 291 28.31 6.34 -19.10
CA LEU A 291 27.22 7.24 -18.76
C LEU A 291 26.24 7.37 -19.93
N ILE A 292 24.97 7.68 -19.60
CA ILE A 292 23.90 7.92 -20.57
C ILE A 292 23.04 9.10 -20.09
N ALA A 293 22.53 9.89 -21.03
CA ALA A 293 21.65 11.02 -20.74
C ALA A 293 20.18 10.60 -20.89
N LEU A 294 19.39 10.93 -19.88
CA LEU A 294 17.94 10.81 -19.90
C LEU A 294 17.33 12.21 -19.87
N ILE A 295 16.42 12.51 -20.80
CA ILE A 295 15.87 13.86 -20.96
C ILE A 295 14.37 13.84 -20.82
N VAL A 296 13.87 14.67 -19.91
CA VAL A 296 12.45 14.90 -19.68
C VAL A 296 12.11 16.39 -19.79
N ARG A 297 10.87 16.72 -20.09
CA ARG A 297 10.40 18.12 -20.11
C ARG A 297 10.54 18.77 -18.72
N GLY A 298 10.78 20.07 -18.65
CA GLY A 298 11.14 20.76 -17.42
C GLY A 298 10.10 20.69 -16.30
N ASP A 299 8.83 20.61 -16.64
CA ASP A 299 7.71 20.44 -15.70
C ASP A 299 7.41 18.97 -15.35
N HIS A 300 8.12 18.03 -15.96
CA HIS A 300 7.95 16.60 -15.69
C HIS A 300 9.07 16.06 -14.80
N GLU A 301 8.81 14.94 -14.14
CA GLU A 301 9.79 14.23 -13.31
C GLU A 301 10.16 12.88 -13.94
N LEU A 302 11.44 12.53 -13.83
CA LEU A 302 11.93 11.21 -14.24
C LEU A 302 11.29 10.14 -13.35
N ASN A 303 10.78 9.09 -14.00
CA ASN A 303 10.40 7.86 -13.31
C ASN A 303 11.62 6.94 -13.26
N GLU A 304 12.23 6.82 -12.08
CA GLU A 304 13.46 6.06 -11.89
C GLU A 304 13.27 4.56 -12.18
N ILE A 305 12.10 4.00 -11.90
CA ILE A 305 11.78 2.59 -12.16
C ILE A 305 11.69 2.33 -13.67
N LYS A 306 10.95 3.17 -14.41
CA LYS A 306 10.89 3.05 -15.88
C LYS A 306 12.27 3.20 -16.50
N ALA A 307 13.06 4.17 -16.04
CA ALA A 307 14.42 4.39 -16.53
C ALA A 307 15.34 3.19 -16.24
N ALA A 308 15.30 2.64 -15.01
CA ALA A 308 16.10 1.47 -14.64
C ALA A 308 15.70 0.17 -15.38
N ASN A 309 14.50 0.12 -15.95
CA ASN A 309 14.02 -1.00 -16.77
C ASN A 309 14.49 -0.92 -18.24
N LEU A 310 15.13 0.18 -18.65
CA LEU A 310 15.73 0.26 -19.98
C LEU A 310 17.02 -0.55 -20.05
N PRO A 311 17.23 -1.34 -21.11
CA PRO A 311 18.40 -2.21 -21.22
C PRO A 311 19.76 -1.45 -21.27
N GLN A 312 19.73 -0.15 -21.58
CA GLN A 312 20.92 0.71 -21.65
C GLN A 312 21.27 1.36 -20.30
N VAL A 313 20.39 1.31 -19.32
CA VAL A 313 20.52 2.01 -18.02
C VAL A 313 20.91 1.01 -16.92
N ALA A 314 21.74 1.45 -15.98
CA ALA A 314 22.09 0.63 -14.81
C ALA A 314 20.87 0.41 -13.92
N SER A 315 20.73 -0.79 -13.38
CA SER A 315 19.69 -1.14 -12.43
C SER A 315 20.33 -1.68 -11.13
N PRO A 316 20.10 -1.04 -9.97
CA PRO A 316 19.29 0.17 -9.77
C PRO A 316 19.87 1.41 -10.46
N LEU A 317 19.01 2.40 -10.72
CA LEU A 317 19.42 3.67 -11.33
C LEU A 317 20.37 4.42 -10.39
N VAL A 318 21.50 4.88 -10.93
CA VAL A 318 22.50 5.65 -10.20
C VAL A 318 22.80 6.93 -10.97
N MET A 319 22.63 8.09 -10.33
CA MET A 319 22.96 9.39 -10.89
C MET A 319 24.49 9.57 -10.97
N ALA A 320 24.97 10.16 -12.06
CA ALA A 320 26.36 10.53 -12.17
C ALA A 320 26.75 11.63 -11.16
N SER A 321 27.91 11.49 -10.56
CA SER A 321 28.49 12.50 -9.67
C SER A 321 28.97 13.75 -10.44
N ASP A 322 29.13 14.89 -9.77
CA ASP A 322 29.65 16.12 -10.38
C ASP A 322 31.06 15.92 -10.99
N ALA A 323 31.89 15.09 -10.38
CA ALA A 323 33.21 14.76 -10.91
C ALA A 323 33.14 14.01 -12.24
N GLU A 324 32.23 13.02 -12.36
CA GLU A 324 32.00 12.27 -13.59
C GLU A 324 31.41 13.17 -14.69
N LEU A 325 30.50 14.10 -14.35
CA LEU A 325 29.94 15.07 -15.30
C LEU A 325 31.03 15.97 -15.87
N ARG A 326 31.91 16.49 -15.04
CA ARG A 326 33.02 17.36 -15.47
C ARG A 326 34.05 16.63 -16.31
N ASP A 327 34.34 15.37 -15.97
CA ASP A 327 35.27 14.54 -16.76
C ASP A 327 34.68 14.18 -18.12
N ALA A 328 33.41 13.77 -18.19
CA ALA A 328 32.76 13.30 -19.40
C ALA A 328 32.27 14.42 -20.34
N ILE A 329 31.85 15.57 -19.78
CA ILE A 329 31.13 16.62 -20.54
C ILE A 329 31.85 17.98 -20.45
N GLY A 330 32.53 18.26 -19.33
CA GLY A 330 33.20 19.53 -19.06
C GLY A 330 32.32 20.58 -18.37
N ALA A 331 31.10 20.23 -17.98
CA ALA A 331 30.14 21.12 -17.32
C ALA A 331 29.46 20.41 -16.13
N GLY A 332 28.99 21.19 -15.16
CA GLY A 332 28.24 20.69 -14.02
C GLY A 332 26.74 20.59 -14.23
N ALA A 333 26.06 19.97 -13.27
CA ALA A 333 24.59 19.90 -13.25
C ALA A 333 23.97 21.30 -13.36
N GLY A 334 22.87 21.42 -14.11
CA GLY A 334 22.17 22.69 -14.38
C GLY A 334 22.56 23.38 -15.70
N SER A 335 23.66 22.93 -16.36
CA SER A 335 24.07 23.47 -17.68
C SER A 335 24.14 22.39 -18.75
N LEU A 336 23.54 21.23 -18.56
CA LEU A 336 23.60 20.08 -19.44
C LEU A 336 22.45 20.08 -20.46
N GLY A 337 22.74 19.64 -21.69
CA GLY A 337 21.77 19.55 -22.76
C GLY A 337 22.17 18.58 -23.87
N PRO A 338 21.25 18.15 -24.75
CA PRO A 338 21.52 17.16 -25.79
C PRO A 338 22.37 17.68 -26.97
N LEU A 339 22.42 18.99 -27.19
CA LEU A 339 23.17 19.56 -28.31
C LEU A 339 24.68 19.43 -28.05
N ASN A 340 25.39 18.74 -28.96
CA ASN A 340 26.82 18.45 -28.83
C ASN A 340 27.22 17.65 -27.57
N LEU A 341 26.27 16.89 -26.99
CA LEU A 341 26.54 16.02 -25.86
C LEU A 341 27.35 14.79 -26.32
N PRO A 342 28.53 14.50 -25.68
CA PRO A 342 29.38 13.36 -26.09
C PRO A 342 28.91 12.01 -25.52
N LEU A 343 27.64 11.90 -25.11
CA LEU A 343 27.04 10.71 -24.49
C LEU A 343 25.81 10.24 -25.27
N PRO A 344 25.49 8.94 -25.24
CA PRO A 344 24.21 8.44 -25.70
C PRO A 344 23.07 9.16 -24.97
N CYS A 345 21.94 9.34 -25.65
CA CYS A 345 20.82 10.09 -25.15
C CYS A 345 19.51 9.38 -25.44
N ILE A 346 18.62 9.32 -24.45
CA ILE A 346 17.23 8.87 -24.56
C ILE A 346 16.34 10.01 -24.11
N ILE A 347 15.29 10.33 -24.87
CA ILE A 347 14.35 11.39 -24.56
C ILE A 347 12.98 10.81 -24.23
N ASP A 348 12.27 11.49 -23.32
CA ASP A 348 10.87 11.18 -23.07
C ASP A 348 10.00 11.45 -24.30
N ARG A 349 8.93 10.67 -24.45
CA ARG A 349 7.96 10.81 -25.55
C ARG A 349 7.44 12.25 -25.73
N SER A 350 7.20 12.97 -24.65
CA SER A 350 6.72 14.37 -24.69
C SER A 350 7.77 15.35 -25.23
N VAL A 351 9.06 15.08 -24.97
CA VAL A 351 10.17 15.91 -25.46
C VAL A 351 10.31 15.82 -26.99
N ALA A 352 9.97 14.69 -27.59
CA ALA A 352 10.01 14.51 -29.03
C ALA A 352 9.09 15.44 -29.82
N PHE A 353 8.03 15.95 -29.18
CA PHE A 353 7.06 16.88 -29.78
C PHE A 353 7.33 18.34 -29.47
N MET A 354 8.41 18.68 -28.76
CA MET A 354 8.77 20.04 -28.42
C MET A 354 9.40 20.78 -29.62
N SER A 355 9.14 22.10 -29.70
CA SER A 355 9.75 23.06 -30.58
C SER A 355 10.16 24.31 -29.82
N ASP A 356 11.19 25.03 -30.30
CA ASP A 356 11.68 26.29 -29.72
C ASP A 356 12.00 26.16 -28.22
N PHE A 357 12.63 25.04 -27.80
CA PHE A 357 12.86 24.75 -26.40
C PHE A 357 14.23 25.21 -25.89
N GLY A 358 14.36 25.33 -24.58
CA GLY A 358 15.57 25.70 -23.87
C GLY A 358 16.31 24.48 -23.31
N ILE A 359 17.63 24.45 -23.48
CA ILE A 359 18.53 23.38 -23.00
C ILE A 359 19.81 23.96 -22.39
N GLY A 360 20.48 23.24 -21.51
CA GLY A 360 21.87 23.54 -21.14
C GLY A 360 22.82 23.45 -22.34
N ALA A 361 23.84 24.27 -22.34
CA ALA A 361 24.80 24.35 -23.46
C ALA A 361 26.04 23.44 -23.30
N ASN A 362 26.06 22.58 -22.26
CA ASN A 362 27.25 21.80 -21.83
C ASN A 362 28.47 22.68 -21.53
N ILE A 363 28.21 23.91 -21.16
CA ILE A 363 29.18 24.92 -20.71
C ILE A 363 28.55 25.53 -19.43
N ASP A 364 29.29 25.61 -18.35
CA ASP A 364 28.80 26.19 -17.10
C ASP A 364 28.18 27.57 -17.34
N ASP A 365 27.02 27.80 -16.72
CA ASP A 365 26.29 29.06 -16.75
C ASP A 365 25.85 29.53 -18.14
N LYS A 366 25.62 28.58 -19.09
CA LYS A 366 25.11 28.89 -20.44
C LYS A 366 23.99 27.94 -20.84
N HIS A 367 23.01 28.51 -21.57
CA HIS A 367 21.89 27.76 -22.16
C HIS A 367 21.70 28.14 -23.62
N TYR A 368 21.18 27.19 -24.42
CA TYR A 368 20.61 27.47 -25.73
C TYR A 368 19.11 27.62 -25.61
N PHE A 369 18.56 28.63 -26.31
CA PHE A 369 17.13 28.83 -26.49
C PHE A 369 16.75 28.78 -27.96
N GLY A 370 15.49 28.46 -28.26
CA GLY A 370 15.00 28.29 -29.62
C GLY A 370 15.51 27.03 -30.29
N VAL A 371 15.82 26.00 -29.51
CA VAL A 371 16.33 24.70 -30.04
C VAL A 371 15.19 23.92 -30.68
N ASN A 372 15.49 23.30 -31.84
CA ASN A 372 14.52 22.48 -32.55
C ASN A 372 15.13 21.19 -33.04
N TRP A 373 14.40 20.09 -32.88
CA TRP A 373 14.76 18.80 -33.42
C TRP A 373 14.87 18.84 -34.96
N GLU A 374 15.78 18.07 -35.54
CA GLU A 374 16.04 17.94 -36.99
C GLU A 374 16.62 19.19 -37.67
N ARG A 375 16.46 20.35 -37.06
CA ARG A 375 17.14 21.58 -37.49
C ARG A 375 18.53 21.72 -36.86
N ASP A 376 18.58 21.59 -35.52
CA ASP A 376 19.80 21.84 -34.73
C ASP A 376 20.48 20.56 -34.27
N LEU A 377 19.70 19.51 -34.03
CA LEU A 377 20.17 18.18 -33.61
C LEU A 377 19.16 17.10 -34.03
N PRO A 378 19.64 15.85 -34.31
CA PRO A 378 18.72 14.75 -34.60
C PRO A 378 17.89 14.36 -33.38
N VAL A 379 16.73 13.75 -33.64
CA VAL A 379 15.90 13.16 -32.58
C VAL A 379 16.57 11.92 -32.04
N PRO A 380 16.91 11.84 -30.75
CA PRO A 380 17.49 10.64 -30.13
C PRO A 380 16.48 9.48 -30.03
N GLU A 381 16.90 8.38 -29.38
CA GLU A 381 15.98 7.31 -28.96
C GLU A 381 14.89 7.85 -28.06
N ILE A 382 13.64 7.39 -28.28
CA ILE A 382 12.46 7.85 -27.57
C ILE A 382 11.96 6.73 -26.65
N ALA A 383 11.72 7.03 -25.37
CA ALA A 383 11.15 6.10 -24.42
C ALA A 383 10.12 6.79 -23.52
N ASP A 384 9.35 6.00 -22.76
CA ASP A 384 8.53 6.48 -21.65
C ASP A 384 9.40 6.62 -20.41
N LEU A 385 9.79 7.85 -20.07
CA LEU A 385 10.75 8.13 -19.00
C LEU A 385 10.15 8.84 -17.79
N ARG A 386 8.96 9.43 -17.92
CA ARG A 386 8.42 10.34 -16.91
C ARG A 386 7.32 9.72 -16.06
N ASN A 387 7.10 10.29 -14.89
CA ASN A 387 5.86 10.11 -14.19
C ASN A 387 4.69 10.69 -14.99
N VAL A 388 3.54 10.04 -14.90
CA VAL A 388 2.29 10.61 -15.42
C VAL A 388 1.89 11.83 -14.59
N VAL A 389 1.15 12.74 -15.20
CA VAL A 389 0.53 13.88 -14.52
C VAL A 389 -0.98 13.86 -14.71
N ALA A 390 -1.71 14.43 -13.75
CA ALA A 390 -3.17 14.50 -13.85
C ALA A 390 -3.60 15.17 -15.16
N GLY A 391 -4.58 14.57 -15.85
CA GLY A 391 -5.07 15.02 -17.15
C GLY A 391 -4.27 14.49 -18.36
N ASP A 392 -3.25 13.64 -18.18
CA ASP A 392 -2.66 12.92 -19.30
C ASP A 392 -3.71 11.97 -19.94
N PRO A 393 -3.62 11.70 -21.24
CA PRO A 393 -4.48 10.71 -21.88
C PRO A 393 -4.29 9.32 -21.24
N SER A 394 -5.40 8.60 -21.03
CA SER A 394 -5.32 7.23 -20.56
C SER A 394 -4.68 6.32 -21.63
N PRO A 395 -3.77 5.39 -21.26
CA PRO A 395 -3.09 4.50 -22.20
C PRO A 395 -4.02 3.60 -23.01
N ASP A 396 -5.21 3.30 -22.51
CA ASP A 396 -6.25 2.54 -23.23
C ASP A 396 -7.08 3.39 -24.20
N GLY A 397 -6.76 4.68 -24.33
CA GLY A 397 -7.43 5.63 -25.22
C GLY A 397 -8.77 6.12 -24.72
N LYS A 398 -9.13 5.86 -23.44
CA LYS A 398 -10.44 6.25 -22.87
C LYS A 398 -10.24 7.19 -21.67
N GLY A 399 -10.63 8.44 -21.85
CA GLY A 399 -10.59 9.46 -20.81
C GLY A 399 -9.19 9.96 -20.48
N THR A 400 -9.07 10.57 -19.31
CA THR A 400 -7.84 11.16 -18.78
C THR A 400 -7.47 10.57 -17.43
N LEU A 401 -6.18 10.66 -17.09
CA LEU A 401 -5.64 10.12 -15.85
C LEU A 401 -5.91 11.05 -14.66
N MET A 402 -6.37 10.45 -13.57
CA MET A 402 -6.48 11.04 -12.25
C MET A 402 -5.44 10.42 -11.31
N ILE A 403 -4.99 11.21 -10.33
CA ILE A 403 -4.04 10.77 -9.30
C ILE A 403 -4.70 10.88 -7.94
N LYS A 404 -4.68 9.81 -7.16
CA LYS A 404 -5.10 9.80 -5.75
C LYS A 404 -4.06 9.10 -4.89
N ARG A 405 -4.04 9.46 -3.60
CA ARG A 405 -3.20 8.78 -2.63
C ARG A 405 -3.83 7.44 -2.22
N GLY A 406 -2.99 6.42 -2.09
CA GLY A 406 -3.40 5.07 -1.71
C GLY A 406 -2.52 4.46 -0.62
N ILE A 407 -3.13 3.62 0.20
CA ILE A 407 -2.46 2.76 1.18
C ILE A 407 -2.46 1.35 0.61
N GLU A 408 -1.28 0.82 0.29
CA GLU A 408 -1.12 -0.56 -0.16
C GLU A 408 -1.48 -1.53 0.96
N VAL A 409 -2.56 -2.28 0.79
CA VAL A 409 -3.03 -3.28 1.77
C VAL A 409 -2.85 -4.71 1.32
N GLY A 410 -2.61 -4.94 0.04
CA GLY A 410 -2.37 -6.26 -0.53
C GLY A 410 -1.59 -6.18 -1.83
N HIS A 411 -0.85 -7.24 -2.14
CA HIS A 411 -0.05 -7.36 -3.36
C HIS A 411 -0.03 -8.81 -3.81
N ILE A 412 -0.24 -9.05 -5.10
CA ILE A 412 -0.22 -10.38 -5.72
C ILE A 412 0.77 -10.42 -6.88
N PHE A 413 1.49 -11.53 -7.01
CA PHE A 413 2.60 -11.68 -7.96
C PHE A 413 2.53 -12.98 -8.73
N GLN A 414 2.92 -12.93 -10.01
CA GLN A 414 3.35 -14.09 -10.76
C GLN A 414 4.87 -14.18 -10.71
N LEU A 415 5.40 -15.07 -9.89
CA LEU A 415 6.85 -15.22 -9.63
C LEU A 415 7.56 -15.99 -10.75
N GLY A 416 6.82 -16.74 -11.57
CA GLY A 416 7.40 -17.68 -12.52
C GLY A 416 8.19 -18.77 -11.81
N THR A 417 9.39 -19.07 -12.28
CA THR A 417 10.25 -20.16 -11.77
C THR A 417 11.41 -19.65 -10.90
N LYS A 418 11.47 -18.35 -10.57
CA LYS A 418 12.61 -17.74 -9.89
C LYS A 418 13.08 -18.52 -8.64
N TYR A 419 12.15 -18.82 -7.72
CA TYR A 419 12.48 -19.52 -6.48
C TYR A 419 12.58 -21.03 -6.68
N SER A 420 11.70 -21.61 -7.49
CA SER A 420 11.71 -23.05 -7.77
C SER A 420 12.93 -23.51 -8.55
N GLU A 421 13.49 -22.70 -9.45
CA GLU A 421 14.78 -22.96 -10.09
C GLU A 421 15.93 -22.91 -9.09
N ALA A 422 16.02 -21.83 -8.31
CA ALA A 422 17.08 -21.67 -7.32
C ALA A 422 17.10 -22.81 -6.29
N LEU A 423 15.92 -23.19 -5.76
CA LEU A 423 15.77 -24.25 -4.77
C LEU A 423 15.53 -25.65 -5.38
N LYS A 424 15.60 -25.80 -6.72
CA LYS A 424 15.39 -27.08 -7.43
C LYS A 424 14.05 -27.74 -7.09
N CYS A 425 12.99 -26.96 -6.96
CA CYS A 425 11.65 -27.44 -6.69
C CYS A 425 10.99 -27.93 -7.97
N GLN A 426 10.95 -29.25 -8.16
CA GLN A 426 10.49 -29.94 -9.37
C GLN A 426 9.58 -31.11 -9.02
N VAL A 427 8.69 -31.45 -9.94
CA VAL A 427 7.85 -32.66 -9.89
C VAL A 427 8.00 -33.47 -11.17
N LEU A 428 7.60 -34.73 -11.16
CA LEU A 428 7.45 -35.51 -12.38
C LEU A 428 6.20 -35.05 -13.13
N GLY A 429 6.40 -34.60 -14.35
CA GLY A 429 5.34 -34.25 -15.28
C GLY A 429 4.62 -35.47 -15.85
N GLU A 430 3.54 -35.27 -16.60
CA GLU A 430 2.75 -36.34 -17.22
C GLU A 430 3.57 -37.20 -18.18
N ASN A 431 4.57 -36.62 -18.83
CA ASN A 431 5.51 -37.30 -19.71
C ASN A 431 6.69 -37.97 -19.01
N GLY A 432 6.68 -38.05 -17.67
CA GLY A 432 7.74 -38.63 -16.85
C GLY A 432 9.04 -37.81 -16.77
N LYS A 433 9.05 -36.58 -17.29
CA LYS A 433 10.21 -35.67 -17.19
C LYS A 433 10.03 -34.70 -16.01
N PRO A 434 11.14 -34.24 -15.40
CA PRO A 434 11.09 -33.21 -14.37
C PRO A 434 10.49 -31.90 -14.92
N VAL A 435 9.59 -31.28 -14.15
CA VAL A 435 9.00 -29.96 -14.42
C VAL A 435 9.32 -29.05 -13.26
N THR A 436 10.00 -27.95 -13.52
CA THR A 436 10.21 -26.88 -12.52
C THR A 436 8.90 -26.14 -12.31
N LEU A 437 8.50 -25.94 -11.06
CA LEU A 437 7.19 -25.38 -10.74
C LEU A 437 7.15 -23.88 -10.98
N ALA A 438 6.09 -23.41 -11.65
CA ALA A 438 5.75 -22.00 -11.67
C ALA A 438 5.04 -21.62 -10.37
N MET A 439 5.35 -20.45 -9.83
CA MET A 439 4.90 -19.99 -8.51
C MET A 439 4.15 -18.66 -8.59
N GLY A 440 3.15 -18.50 -7.74
CA GLY A 440 2.52 -17.23 -7.39
C GLY A 440 2.70 -16.91 -5.92
N CYS A 441 2.69 -15.62 -5.58
CA CYS A 441 2.76 -15.12 -4.20
C CYS A 441 1.69 -14.06 -3.98
N TYR A 442 0.99 -14.09 -2.84
CA TYR A 442 -0.19 -13.27 -2.60
C TYR A 442 -0.22 -12.80 -1.14
N GLY A 443 0.10 -11.52 -0.89
CA GLY A 443 0.21 -10.92 0.45
C GLY A 443 -0.92 -9.96 0.80
N ILE A 444 -1.40 -9.99 2.04
CA ILE A 444 -2.28 -8.97 2.65
C ILE A 444 -1.67 -8.54 3.99
N GLY A 445 -1.45 -7.25 4.16
CA GLY A 445 -1.04 -6.67 5.44
C GLY A 445 -2.21 -6.56 6.41
N VAL A 446 -2.54 -7.62 7.14
CA VAL A 446 -3.72 -7.71 8.01
C VAL A 446 -3.78 -6.57 9.02
N SER A 447 -2.68 -6.28 9.69
CA SER A 447 -2.58 -5.17 10.65
C SER A 447 -2.70 -3.80 9.97
N ARG A 448 -2.17 -3.65 8.75
CA ARG A 448 -2.29 -2.43 7.93
C ARG A 448 -3.73 -2.19 7.48
N VAL A 449 -4.47 -3.23 7.15
CA VAL A 449 -5.91 -3.14 6.79
C VAL A 449 -6.72 -2.48 7.89
N VAL A 450 -6.45 -2.78 9.17
CA VAL A 450 -7.13 -2.12 10.30
C VAL A 450 -6.88 -0.62 10.30
N ALA A 451 -5.63 -0.19 10.11
CA ALA A 451 -5.27 1.23 10.03
C ALA A 451 -5.91 1.91 8.80
N ALA A 452 -5.86 1.27 7.64
CA ALA A 452 -6.45 1.79 6.41
C ALA A 452 -7.97 1.96 6.50
N ALA A 453 -8.66 1.05 7.18
CA ALA A 453 -10.10 1.16 7.43
C ALA A 453 -10.44 2.41 8.28
N ILE A 454 -9.59 2.75 9.23
CA ILE A 454 -9.75 3.97 10.05
C ILE A 454 -9.48 5.22 9.22
N GLU A 455 -8.43 5.23 8.38
CA GLU A 455 -8.11 6.37 7.51
C GLU A 455 -9.25 6.76 6.56
N GLN A 456 -10.11 5.82 6.20
CA GLN A 456 -11.31 6.09 5.39
C GLN A 456 -12.56 6.42 6.20
N ASN A 457 -12.61 6.02 7.49
CA ASN A 457 -13.84 6.03 8.26
C ASN A 457 -13.64 6.59 9.67
N TYR A 458 -13.64 7.90 9.76
CA TYR A 458 -13.55 8.63 11.04
C TYR A 458 -14.25 9.98 10.95
N ASP A 459 -14.44 10.62 12.10
CA ASP A 459 -14.83 12.01 12.27
C ASP A 459 -14.08 12.64 13.47
N ASP A 460 -14.46 13.85 13.85
CA ASP A 460 -13.88 14.60 14.97
C ASP A 460 -14.10 13.91 16.34
N LYS A 461 -15.06 13.00 16.45
CA LYS A 461 -15.37 12.25 17.66
C LYS A 461 -14.60 10.94 17.78
N GLY A 462 -14.18 10.34 16.67
CA GLY A 462 -13.45 9.09 16.66
C GLY A 462 -13.67 8.22 15.43
N ILE A 463 -13.46 6.91 15.60
CA ILE A 463 -13.57 5.91 14.55
C ILE A 463 -15.04 5.69 14.15
N ILE A 464 -15.26 5.31 12.89
CA ILE A 464 -16.58 4.90 12.37
C ILE A 464 -16.46 3.50 11.75
N TRP A 465 -16.69 2.47 12.56
CA TRP A 465 -16.66 1.10 12.05
C TRP A 465 -17.91 0.72 11.26
N SER A 466 -17.73 -0.16 10.28
CA SER A 466 -18.81 -1.00 9.77
C SER A 466 -19.21 -2.07 10.79
N ASP A 467 -20.41 -2.63 10.67
CA ASP A 467 -20.86 -3.71 11.56
C ASP A 467 -19.95 -4.94 11.52
N SER A 468 -19.30 -5.21 10.37
CA SER A 468 -18.39 -6.33 10.18
C SER A 468 -17.04 -6.15 10.87
N LEU A 469 -16.55 -4.90 11.01
CA LEU A 469 -15.25 -4.59 11.60
C LEU A 469 -15.31 -4.14 13.04
N ALA A 470 -16.45 -3.62 13.50
CA ALA A 470 -16.59 -3.07 14.85
C ALA A 470 -16.12 -4.06 15.93
N PRO A 471 -15.32 -3.63 16.93
CA PRO A 471 -14.88 -4.51 18.02
C PRO A 471 -16.05 -5.04 18.84
N PHE A 472 -17.12 -4.26 18.93
CA PHE A 472 -18.44 -4.62 19.42
C PHE A 472 -19.47 -3.97 18.51
N GLN A 473 -20.56 -4.67 18.23
CA GLN A 473 -21.64 -4.15 17.38
C GLN A 473 -22.51 -3.16 18.15
N ILE A 474 -22.72 -3.41 19.45
CA ILE A 474 -23.64 -2.66 20.29
C ILE A 474 -22.92 -2.15 21.54
N ALA A 475 -23.05 -0.86 21.83
CA ALA A 475 -22.78 -0.27 23.14
C ALA A 475 -24.07 -0.12 23.92
N LEU A 476 -24.20 -0.82 25.05
CA LEU A 476 -25.31 -0.70 25.96
C LEU A 476 -24.89 0.18 27.15
N VAL A 477 -25.49 1.37 27.26
CA VAL A 477 -25.04 2.41 28.19
C VAL A 477 -26.17 2.79 29.17
N PRO A 478 -26.21 2.18 30.37
CA PRO A 478 -27.09 2.62 31.42
C PRO A 478 -26.58 3.93 32.04
N LEU A 479 -27.49 4.92 32.27
CA LEU A 479 -27.08 6.19 32.84
C LEU A 479 -26.93 6.12 34.38
N ARG A 480 -27.68 5.27 35.03
CA ARG A 480 -27.66 5.08 36.48
C ARG A 480 -27.75 3.59 36.82
N TYR A 481 -26.70 2.84 36.49
CA TYR A 481 -26.67 1.38 36.66
C TYR A 481 -26.81 0.93 38.14
N GLU A 482 -26.54 1.82 39.08
CA GLU A 482 -26.74 1.58 40.51
C GLU A 482 -28.23 1.49 40.94
N THR A 483 -29.17 2.04 40.17
CA THR A 483 -30.61 1.91 40.48
C THR A 483 -31.10 0.53 40.04
N ALA A 484 -31.97 -0.08 40.88
CA ALA A 484 -32.44 -1.46 40.65
C ALA A 484 -33.17 -1.60 39.30
N GLU A 485 -34.09 -0.68 39.00
CA GLU A 485 -34.90 -0.70 37.79
C GLU A 485 -34.06 -0.62 36.51
N VAL A 486 -33.11 0.33 36.44
CA VAL A 486 -32.21 0.49 35.31
C VAL A 486 -31.30 -0.73 35.16
N ARG A 487 -30.78 -1.25 36.28
CA ARG A 487 -29.90 -2.42 36.26
C ARG A 487 -30.63 -3.67 35.76
N GLU A 488 -31.83 -3.96 36.30
CA GLU A 488 -32.63 -5.13 35.90
C GLU A 488 -33.00 -5.08 34.42
N ALA A 489 -33.47 -3.92 33.92
CA ALA A 489 -33.81 -3.72 32.52
C ALA A 489 -32.56 -3.88 31.62
N THR A 490 -31.41 -3.29 32.03
CA THR A 490 -30.15 -3.37 31.30
C THR A 490 -29.63 -4.80 31.26
N ASP A 491 -29.60 -5.51 32.39
CA ASP A 491 -29.07 -6.88 32.46
C ASP A 491 -29.93 -7.86 31.65
N LYS A 492 -31.27 -7.68 31.69
CA LYS A 492 -32.18 -8.44 30.83
C LYS A 492 -31.90 -8.22 29.35
N LEU A 493 -31.83 -6.97 28.91
CA LEU A 493 -31.54 -6.62 27.51
C LEU A 493 -30.17 -7.12 27.08
N TYR A 494 -29.16 -6.98 27.94
CA TYR A 494 -27.82 -7.51 27.68
C TYR A 494 -27.84 -9.02 27.44
N ALA A 495 -28.57 -9.77 28.26
CA ALA A 495 -28.70 -11.21 28.11
C ALA A 495 -29.43 -11.59 26.80
N GLU A 496 -30.54 -10.90 26.48
CA GLU A 496 -31.29 -11.11 25.23
C GLU A 496 -30.45 -10.84 23.98
N LEU A 497 -29.74 -9.72 23.92
CA LEU A 497 -28.88 -9.36 22.81
C LEU A 497 -27.72 -10.33 22.65
N THR A 498 -27.10 -10.75 23.77
CA THR A 498 -25.98 -11.71 23.73
C THR A 498 -26.48 -13.11 23.29
N ALA A 499 -27.64 -13.55 23.79
CA ALA A 499 -28.25 -14.82 23.37
C ALA A 499 -28.65 -14.81 21.88
N ALA A 500 -29.01 -13.65 21.34
CA ALA A 500 -29.24 -13.46 19.90
C ALA A 500 -27.96 -13.43 19.07
N GLY A 501 -26.77 -13.53 19.68
CA GLY A 501 -25.48 -13.60 19.02
C GLY A 501 -24.84 -12.25 18.68
N PHE A 502 -25.33 -11.16 19.26
CA PHE A 502 -24.69 -9.85 19.11
C PHE A 502 -23.47 -9.71 20.02
N GLU A 503 -22.47 -9.00 19.55
CA GLU A 503 -21.30 -8.58 20.32
C GLU A 503 -21.63 -7.26 21.05
N VAL A 504 -21.92 -7.36 22.35
CA VAL A 504 -22.36 -6.24 23.18
C VAL A 504 -21.28 -5.82 24.18
N LEU A 505 -20.95 -4.52 24.21
CA LEU A 505 -20.21 -3.89 25.30
C LEU A 505 -21.19 -3.16 26.22
N LEU A 506 -21.36 -3.69 27.44
CA LEU A 506 -22.14 -3.04 28.48
C LEU A 506 -21.26 -2.10 29.31
N ASP A 507 -21.58 -0.81 29.32
CA ASP A 507 -20.88 0.18 30.13
C ASP A 507 -21.46 0.28 31.54
N ASP A 508 -21.05 -0.66 32.37
CA ASP A 508 -21.49 -0.77 33.78
C ASP A 508 -20.64 0.06 34.78
N ARG A 509 -19.85 1.02 34.27
CA ARG A 509 -19.10 1.96 35.11
C ARG A 509 -20.04 2.74 36.04
N ASP A 510 -19.56 3.01 37.23
CA ASP A 510 -20.33 3.66 38.29
C ASP A 510 -20.64 5.14 38.02
N LYS A 511 -21.39 5.77 38.94
CA LYS A 511 -21.76 7.20 38.87
C LYS A 511 -20.60 8.19 38.85
N LYS A 512 -19.36 7.77 39.14
CA LYS A 512 -18.19 8.63 39.05
C LYS A 512 -17.83 8.91 37.58
N THR A 513 -18.25 8.02 36.67
CA THR A 513 -18.09 8.22 35.21
C THR A 513 -19.38 8.85 34.69
N SER A 514 -19.29 10.14 34.30
CA SER A 514 -20.46 10.86 33.79
C SER A 514 -20.96 10.26 32.46
N PRO A 515 -22.25 10.42 32.14
CA PRO A 515 -22.80 9.99 30.84
C PRO A 515 -22.04 10.53 29.64
N GLY A 516 -21.59 11.78 29.70
CA GLY A 516 -20.78 12.39 28.62
C GLY A 516 -19.46 11.65 28.35
N ILE A 517 -18.79 11.18 29.42
CA ILE A 517 -17.56 10.38 29.28
C ILE A 517 -17.88 9.02 28.65
N LYS A 518 -18.94 8.35 29.11
CA LYS A 518 -19.38 7.07 28.54
C LYS A 518 -19.67 7.18 27.05
N PHE A 519 -20.40 8.22 26.64
CA PHE A 519 -20.73 8.46 25.24
C PHE A 519 -19.47 8.78 24.40
N ALA A 520 -18.60 9.64 24.93
CA ALA A 520 -17.35 10.01 24.25
C ALA A 520 -16.44 8.80 24.02
N ASP A 521 -16.32 7.90 25.00
CA ASP A 521 -15.54 6.67 24.84
C ASP A 521 -16.14 5.74 23.76
N MET A 522 -17.46 5.55 23.73
CA MET A 522 -18.12 4.70 22.74
C MET A 522 -18.03 5.30 21.32
N GLU A 523 -18.12 6.62 21.19
CA GLU A 523 -17.94 7.34 19.92
C GLU A 523 -16.47 7.30 19.46
N LEU A 524 -15.51 7.45 20.38
CA LEU A 524 -14.08 7.35 20.09
C LEU A 524 -13.70 5.94 19.59
N ILE A 525 -14.19 4.90 20.25
CA ILE A 525 -14.00 3.51 19.85
C ILE A 525 -14.68 3.22 18.50
N GLY A 526 -15.79 3.92 18.23
CA GLY A 526 -16.54 3.81 16.97
C GLY A 526 -17.56 2.67 16.94
N ILE A 527 -18.13 2.30 18.09
CA ILE A 527 -19.16 1.24 18.15
C ILE A 527 -20.40 1.70 17.36
N PRO A 528 -20.88 0.92 16.37
CA PRO A 528 -21.92 1.38 15.45
C PRO A 528 -23.27 1.69 16.08
N HIS A 529 -23.73 0.85 17.00
CA HIS A 529 -25.07 0.95 17.58
C HIS A 529 -24.99 1.24 19.08
N ARG A 530 -25.53 2.36 19.52
CA ARG A 530 -25.61 2.72 20.94
C ARG A 530 -27.05 2.66 21.42
N ILE A 531 -27.25 1.96 22.53
CA ILE A 531 -28.52 1.93 23.25
C ILE A 531 -28.30 2.51 24.64
N VAL A 532 -29.12 3.49 25.02
CA VAL A 532 -29.08 4.13 26.34
C VAL A 532 -30.30 3.72 27.14
N VAL A 533 -30.07 3.26 28.36
CA VAL A 533 -31.10 2.90 29.34
C VAL A 533 -31.11 3.94 30.47
N SER A 534 -32.22 4.61 30.66
CA SER A 534 -32.41 5.62 31.73
C SER A 534 -33.74 5.46 32.45
N ASP A 535 -33.83 5.96 33.67
CA ASP A 535 -35.09 5.97 34.43
C ASP A 535 -36.22 6.62 33.60
N ARG A 536 -35.93 7.75 32.94
CA ARG A 536 -36.92 8.47 32.13
C ARG A 536 -37.39 7.64 30.94
N SER A 537 -36.46 7.08 30.16
CA SER A 537 -36.83 6.30 28.98
C SER A 537 -37.61 5.03 29.33
N LEU A 538 -37.30 4.37 30.46
CA LEU A 538 -38.02 3.21 30.94
C LEU A 538 -39.45 3.58 31.37
N ALA A 539 -39.63 4.71 32.05
CA ALA A 539 -40.96 5.20 32.43
C ALA A 539 -41.87 5.48 31.22
N GLU A 540 -41.29 5.83 30.09
CA GLU A 540 -41.97 6.04 28.80
C GLU A 540 -42.12 4.74 27.99
N GLY A 541 -41.61 3.59 28.47
CA GLY A 541 -41.60 2.31 27.76
C GLY A 541 -40.63 2.23 26.57
N ASN A 542 -39.67 3.15 26.50
CA ASN A 542 -38.74 3.30 25.42
C ASN A 542 -37.29 3.19 25.91
N LEU A 543 -36.37 3.01 24.95
CA LEU A 543 -34.91 3.22 25.09
C LEU A 543 -34.46 4.25 24.05
N GLU A 544 -33.31 4.88 24.29
CA GLU A 544 -32.70 5.76 23.29
C GLU A 544 -31.74 4.93 22.43
N TYR A 545 -31.95 4.95 21.13
CA TYR A 545 -31.07 4.33 20.15
C TYR A 545 -30.38 5.38 19.28
N LYS A 546 -29.09 5.22 19.02
CA LYS A 546 -28.34 6.02 18.08
C LYS A 546 -27.39 5.17 17.25
N TYR A 547 -27.45 5.30 15.93
CA TYR A 547 -26.40 4.79 15.04
C TYR A 547 -25.22 5.78 15.01
N ARG A 548 -23.97 5.27 14.91
CA ARG A 548 -22.75 6.09 15.02
C ARG A 548 -22.70 7.25 14.01
N LYS A 549 -23.26 7.07 12.82
CA LYS A 549 -23.28 8.09 11.76
C LYS A 549 -24.47 9.06 11.86
N ASP A 550 -25.48 8.75 12.67
CA ASP A 550 -26.64 9.62 12.79
C ASP A 550 -26.31 10.85 13.65
N SER A 551 -26.88 12.00 13.30
CA SER A 551 -26.75 13.23 14.10
C SER A 551 -27.52 13.15 15.40
N GLU A 552 -28.71 12.52 15.39
CA GLU A 552 -29.66 12.46 16.51
C GLU A 552 -29.98 11.03 16.92
N ALA A 553 -30.36 10.89 18.15
CA ALA A 553 -30.90 9.65 18.71
C ALA A 553 -32.41 9.56 18.48
N GLN A 554 -32.95 8.34 18.45
CA GLN A 554 -34.40 8.10 18.36
C GLN A 554 -34.89 7.27 19.53
N ALA A 555 -36.14 7.47 19.90
CA ALA A 555 -36.82 6.60 20.89
C ALA A 555 -37.20 5.27 20.22
N LEU A 556 -36.92 4.16 20.88
CA LEU A 556 -37.19 2.80 20.41
C LEU A 556 -37.95 2.03 21.53
N PRO A 557 -39.18 1.51 21.27
CA PRO A 557 -39.91 0.72 22.25
C PRO A 557 -39.07 -0.46 22.76
N VAL A 558 -39.05 -0.67 24.08
CA VAL A 558 -38.26 -1.75 24.71
C VAL A 558 -38.53 -3.11 24.08
N ALA A 559 -39.79 -3.40 23.78
CA ALA A 559 -40.18 -4.68 23.18
C ALA A 559 -39.71 -4.89 21.73
N GLU A 560 -39.33 -3.81 21.02
CA GLU A 560 -38.95 -3.85 19.62
C GLU A 560 -37.42 -3.82 19.41
N VAL A 561 -36.63 -3.56 20.45
CA VAL A 561 -35.15 -3.38 20.33
C VAL A 561 -34.48 -4.56 19.65
N LEU A 562 -34.81 -5.77 20.08
CA LEU A 562 -34.17 -6.97 19.52
C LEU A 562 -34.48 -7.16 18.02
N SER A 563 -35.76 -7.07 17.65
CA SER A 563 -36.20 -7.23 16.26
C SER A 563 -35.66 -6.11 15.36
N PHE A 564 -35.63 -4.87 15.88
CA PHE A 564 -35.04 -3.73 15.17
C PHE A 564 -33.56 -3.95 14.86
N LEU A 565 -32.75 -4.39 15.84
CA LEU A 565 -31.32 -4.64 15.64
C LEU A 565 -31.07 -5.84 14.76
N GLN A 566 -31.89 -6.90 14.85
CA GLN A 566 -31.79 -8.06 13.93
C GLN A 566 -32.04 -7.68 12.46
N ALA A 567 -32.93 -6.74 12.22
CA ALA A 567 -33.21 -6.25 10.87
C ALA A 567 -32.12 -5.29 10.36
N ARG A 568 -31.46 -4.55 11.25
CA ARG A 568 -30.50 -3.49 10.89
C ARG A 568 -29.05 -3.97 10.82
N ILE A 569 -28.64 -4.86 11.70
CA ILE A 569 -27.26 -5.36 11.74
C ILE A 569 -27.13 -6.57 10.83
N ARG A 570 -26.42 -6.40 9.72
CA ARG A 570 -26.10 -7.51 8.82
C ARG A 570 -24.98 -8.35 9.46
N ARG A 571 -25.19 -9.66 9.51
CA ARG A 571 -24.20 -10.63 10.01
C ARG A 571 -23.24 -11.05 8.91
#